data_726928e802c54202677f6fe4e09751f0
#
_entry.id   726928e802c54202677f6fe4e09751f0
#
_cell.length_a   1.000
_cell.length_b   1.000
_cell.length_c   1.000
_cell.angle_alpha   90.00
_cell.angle_beta   90.00
_cell.angle_gamma   90.00
#
_symmetry.space_group_name_H-M   'P 1'
#
loop_
_entity.id
_entity.type
_entity.pdbx_description
1 polymer ?
#
loop_
_entity_poly.entity_id
_entity_poly.type
_entity_poly.pdbx_seq_one_letter_code
_entity_poly.pdbx_strand_id
1 'polypeptide(L)'
;MGMIFQSAALFDSLNVLENVMFPLDMFSTMNYRERVKRAQECLDRVNLIEAQQKYPGEISGGMQKRVAIARAIVMNPKYLFCDEPNSGLDPKTSLVIDELLSGITKDYNMTTIINTHDMNSVMGIGENICFIYQGHKEWQGNKDEVMTSTNEKLNDIVFASDLFRKVKEVELEEAKNK
;
A
#
# COMPACT_ATOMS: atom_id res chain seq x y z
N MET A 1 10.19 -10.58 -6.06
CA MET A 1 9.61 -9.70 -5.04
C MET A 1 9.38 -8.33 -5.65
N GLY A 2 8.27 -7.65 -5.28
CA GLY A 2 7.97 -6.28 -5.70
C GLY A 2 8.25 -5.30 -4.56
N MET A 3 8.54 -4.04 -4.90
CA MET A 3 8.74 -2.99 -3.90
C MET A 3 8.12 -1.67 -4.35
N ILE A 4 7.44 -1.01 -3.42
CA ILE A 4 6.86 0.32 -3.58
C ILE A 4 7.56 1.23 -2.58
N PHE A 5 8.16 2.31 -3.09
CA PHE A 5 8.87 3.30 -2.28
C PHE A 5 7.98 4.49 -1.94
N GLN A 6 8.28 5.17 -0.85
CA GLN A 6 7.56 6.33 -0.37
C GLN A 6 7.40 7.44 -1.43
N SER A 7 8.40 7.68 -2.27
CA SER A 7 8.37 8.70 -3.34
C SER A 7 7.83 8.20 -4.68
N ALA A 8 7.27 6.96 -4.76
CA ALA A 8 6.96 6.24 -5.98
C ALA A 8 8.20 5.86 -6.82
N ALA A 9 9.29 6.60 -6.74
CA ALA A 9 10.57 6.39 -7.41
C ALA A 9 10.43 6.05 -8.91
N LEU A 10 9.60 6.80 -9.62
CA LEU A 10 9.46 6.69 -11.08
C LEU A 10 10.65 7.33 -11.78
N PHE A 11 10.97 6.83 -12.96
CA PHE A 11 11.95 7.43 -13.85
C PHE A 11 11.29 8.57 -14.63
N ASP A 12 11.73 9.79 -14.42
CA ASP A 12 11.17 10.98 -15.07
C ASP A 12 11.40 11.01 -16.58
N SER A 13 12.44 10.31 -17.06
CA SER A 13 12.76 10.17 -18.49
C SER A 13 11.94 9.12 -19.24
N LEU A 14 11.14 8.34 -18.51
CA LEU A 14 10.28 7.29 -19.06
C LEU A 14 8.81 7.68 -18.90
N ASN A 15 7.98 7.35 -19.88
CA ASN A 15 6.54 7.49 -19.74
C ASN A 15 5.96 6.44 -18.76
N VAL A 16 4.67 6.51 -18.49
CA VAL A 16 3.98 5.60 -17.55
C VAL A 16 4.10 4.14 -17.99
N LEU A 17 3.88 3.83 -19.27
CA LEU A 17 4.01 2.46 -19.80
C LEU A 17 5.44 1.94 -19.64
N GLU A 18 6.42 2.73 -20.04
CA GLU A 18 7.85 2.38 -19.96
C GLU A 18 8.31 2.18 -18.50
N ASN A 19 7.81 3.01 -17.56
CA ASN A 19 8.05 2.80 -16.13
C ASN A 19 7.56 1.44 -15.67
N VAL A 20 6.35 1.03 -16.07
CA VAL A 20 5.80 -0.29 -15.70
C VAL A 20 6.52 -1.42 -16.41
N MET A 21 6.94 -1.23 -17.67
CA MET A 21 7.70 -2.21 -18.44
C MET A 21 9.12 -2.43 -17.93
N PHE A 22 9.72 -1.45 -17.26
CA PHE A 22 11.15 -1.47 -16.89
C PHE A 22 11.62 -2.78 -16.22
N PRO A 23 10.91 -3.37 -15.23
CA PRO A 23 11.31 -4.67 -14.69
C PRO A 23 11.24 -5.81 -15.70
N LEU A 24 10.30 -5.78 -16.64
CA LEU A 24 10.19 -6.77 -17.70
C LEU A 24 11.34 -6.66 -18.69
N ASP A 25 11.77 -5.43 -18.99
CA ASP A 25 12.90 -5.18 -19.89
C ASP A 25 14.22 -5.70 -19.31
N MET A 26 14.37 -5.62 -17.99
CA MET A 26 15.60 -6.02 -17.31
C MET A 26 15.66 -7.52 -16.97
N PHE A 27 14.52 -8.16 -16.68
CA PHE A 27 14.52 -9.47 -16.02
C PHE A 27 13.63 -10.52 -16.69
N SER A 28 12.89 -10.19 -17.78
CA SER A 28 12.05 -11.18 -18.47
C SER A 28 12.64 -11.61 -19.80
N THR A 29 12.25 -12.80 -20.27
CA THR A 29 12.53 -13.32 -21.61
C THR A 29 11.42 -13.04 -22.62
N MET A 30 10.38 -12.30 -22.21
CA MET A 30 9.22 -11.93 -23.02
C MET A 30 9.66 -11.07 -24.22
N ASN A 31 9.02 -11.26 -25.37
CA ASN A 31 9.21 -10.35 -26.50
C ASN A 31 8.53 -9.00 -26.23
N TYR A 32 8.84 -7.98 -27.05
CA TYR A 32 8.35 -6.62 -26.84
C TYR A 32 6.81 -6.54 -26.75
N ARG A 33 6.08 -7.24 -27.60
CA ARG A 33 4.60 -7.23 -27.62
C ARG A 33 4.01 -7.83 -26.34
N GLU A 34 4.61 -8.89 -25.85
CA GLU A 34 4.21 -9.52 -24.59
C GLU A 34 4.45 -8.60 -23.39
N ARG A 35 5.59 -7.90 -23.34
CA ARG A 35 5.91 -6.94 -22.28
C ARG A 35 4.93 -5.77 -22.28
N VAL A 36 4.63 -5.18 -23.45
CA VAL A 36 3.64 -4.12 -23.60
C VAL A 36 2.27 -4.59 -23.09
N LYS A 37 1.80 -5.75 -23.55
CA LYS A 37 0.51 -6.31 -23.13
C LYS A 37 0.47 -6.49 -21.62
N ARG A 38 1.51 -7.10 -21.02
CA ARG A 38 1.58 -7.32 -19.58
C ARG A 38 1.60 -6.01 -18.79
N ALA A 39 2.33 -5.01 -19.22
CA ALA A 39 2.34 -3.69 -18.59
C ALA A 39 0.98 -2.99 -18.69
N GLN A 40 0.30 -3.10 -19.82
CA GLN A 40 -1.05 -2.56 -20.02
C GLN A 40 -2.08 -3.24 -19.11
N GLU A 41 -2.02 -4.56 -18.93
CA GLU A 41 -2.85 -5.29 -17.96
C GLU A 41 -2.65 -4.76 -16.53
N CYS A 42 -1.41 -4.47 -16.15
CA CYS A 42 -1.13 -3.88 -14.84
C CYS A 42 -1.61 -2.43 -14.72
N LEU A 43 -1.52 -1.63 -15.79
CA LEU A 43 -2.04 -0.27 -15.82
C LEU A 43 -3.57 -0.23 -15.76
N ASP A 44 -4.23 -1.16 -16.43
CA ASP A 44 -5.69 -1.33 -16.35
C ASP A 44 -6.12 -1.66 -14.92
N ARG A 45 -5.42 -2.58 -14.25
CA ARG A 45 -5.69 -2.97 -12.85
C ARG A 45 -5.62 -1.79 -11.87
N VAL A 46 -4.83 -0.76 -12.17
CA VAL A 46 -4.71 0.46 -11.36
C VAL A 46 -5.49 1.65 -11.97
N ASN A 47 -6.34 1.44 -12.96
CA ASN A 47 -7.14 2.44 -13.67
C ASN A 47 -6.29 3.59 -14.25
N LEU A 48 -5.21 3.25 -14.97
CA LEU A 48 -4.29 4.21 -15.58
C LEU A 48 -3.94 3.91 -17.05
N ILE A 49 -4.70 3.05 -17.72
CA ILE A 49 -4.43 2.70 -19.12
C ILE A 49 -4.43 3.93 -20.04
N GLU A 50 -5.33 4.87 -19.81
CA GLU A 50 -5.46 6.11 -20.58
C GLU A 50 -4.27 7.08 -20.37
N ALA A 51 -3.52 6.90 -19.29
CA ALA A 51 -2.36 7.73 -18.98
C ALA A 51 -1.02 7.11 -19.45
N GLN A 52 -1.04 6.00 -20.17
CA GLN A 52 0.15 5.20 -20.49
C GLN A 52 1.26 5.96 -21.24
N GLN A 53 0.92 7.01 -22.00
CA GLN A 53 1.86 7.83 -22.76
C GLN A 53 2.34 9.08 -22.02
N LYS A 54 1.76 9.40 -20.85
CA LYS A 54 2.15 10.56 -20.04
C LYS A 54 3.45 10.30 -19.29
N TYR A 55 4.16 11.37 -18.98
CA TYR A 55 5.35 11.34 -18.14
C TYR A 55 4.98 11.58 -16.65
N PRO A 56 5.84 11.18 -15.69
CA PRO A 56 5.56 11.37 -14.26
C PRO A 56 5.19 12.79 -13.88
N GLY A 57 5.81 13.81 -14.50
CA GLY A 57 5.50 15.22 -14.25
C GLY A 57 4.13 15.69 -14.77
N GLU A 58 3.43 14.89 -15.58
CA GLU A 58 2.12 15.19 -16.16
C GLU A 58 0.96 14.52 -15.42
N ILE A 59 1.26 13.78 -14.36
CA ILE A 59 0.27 13.02 -13.57
C ILE A 59 0.33 13.40 -12.09
N SER A 60 -0.80 13.26 -11.39
CA SER A 60 -0.88 13.59 -9.96
C SER A 60 -0.05 12.62 -9.09
N GLY A 61 0.28 13.02 -7.86
CA GLY A 61 0.99 12.16 -6.90
C GLY A 61 0.28 10.83 -6.65
N GLY A 62 -1.03 10.82 -6.52
CA GLY A 62 -1.83 9.58 -6.40
C GLY A 62 -1.76 8.71 -7.66
N MET A 63 -1.69 9.30 -8.87
CA MET A 63 -1.45 8.56 -10.09
C MET A 63 -0.03 7.98 -10.12
N GLN A 64 0.99 8.73 -9.70
CA GLN A 64 2.37 8.24 -9.61
C GLN A 64 2.48 7.02 -8.67
N LYS A 65 1.79 7.05 -7.52
CA LYS A 65 1.71 5.90 -6.60
C LYS A 65 1.09 4.68 -7.28
N ARG A 66 0.00 4.86 -8.02
CA ARG A 66 -0.64 3.76 -8.77
C ARG A 66 0.27 3.19 -9.88
N VAL A 67 1.03 4.04 -10.58
CA VAL A 67 2.06 3.56 -11.54
C VAL A 67 3.14 2.74 -10.83
N ALA A 68 3.61 3.18 -9.65
CA ALA A 68 4.59 2.43 -8.86
C ALA A 68 4.04 1.07 -8.40
N ILE A 69 2.75 0.98 -8.05
CA ILE A 69 2.07 -0.29 -7.76
C ILE A 69 2.06 -1.19 -9.01
N ALA A 70 1.63 -0.68 -10.16
CA ALA A 70 1.61 -1.43 -11.42
C ALA A 70 3.00 -1.98 -11.78
N ARG A 71 4.05 -1.15 -11.64
CA ARG A 71 5.45 -1.55 -11.84
C ARG A 71 5.88 -2.64 -10.87
N ALA A 72 5.49 -2.55 -9.61
CA ALA A 72 5.87 -3.52 -8.58
C ALA A 72 5.26 -4.91 -8.81
N ILE A 73 4.05 -4.98 -9.41
CA ILE A 73 3.34 -6.25 -9.64
C ILE A 73 3.55 -6.85 -11.03
N VAL A 74 4.19 -6.13 -11.96
CA VAL A 74 4.29 -6.54 -13.37
C VAL A 74 4.96 -7.91 -13.56
N MET A 75 5.90 -8.27 -12.67
CA MET A 75 6.62 -9.55 -12.64
C MET A 75 5.91 -10.65 -11.83
N ASN A 76 4.63 -10.49 -11.45
CA ASN A 76 3.88 -11.42 -10.60
C ASN A 76 4.66 -11.84 -9.33
N PRO A 77 5.05 -10.91 -8.46
CA PRO A 77 5.84 -11.24 -7.28
C PRO A 77 5.01 -12.04 -6.27
N LYS A 78 5.67 -12.95 -5.52
CA LYS A 78 5.05 -13.61 -4.36
C LYS A 78 5.01 -12.72 -3.12
N TYR A 79 5.90 -11.74 -3.04
CA TYR A 79 6.04 -10.81 -1.92
C TYR A 79 6.07 -9.38 -2.44
N LEU A 80 5.25 -8.53 -1.84
CA LEU A 80 5.20 -7.09 -2.11
C LEU A 80 5.56 -6.34 -0.83
N PHE A 81 6.56 -5.46 -0.91
CA PHE A 81 6.96 -4.58 0.18
C PHE A 81 6.54 -3.15 -0.16
N CYS A 82 5.85 -2.49 0.76
CA CYS A 82 5.37 -1.12 0.59
C CYS A 82 5.94 -0.27 1.73
N ASP A 83 6.69 0.75 1.37
CA ASP A 83 7.21 1.72 2.33
C ASP A 83 6.44 3.03 2.19
N GLU A 84 5.62 3.34 3.20
CA GLU A 84 4.78 4.54 3.29
C GLU A 84 3.98 4.81 1.99
N PRO A 85 3.17 3.85 1.50
CA PRO A 85 2.53 3.97 0.19
C PRO A 85 1.60 5.18 0.08
N ASN A 86 1.02 5.64 1.20
CA ASN A 86 0.07 6.75 1.26
C ASN A 86 0.71 8.11 1.59
N SER A 87 2.02 8.15 1.85
CA SER A 87 2.69 9.39 2.23
C SER A 87 2.50 10.50 1.20
N GLY A 88 2.10 11.69 1.69
CA GLY A 88 1.89 12.88 0.85
C GLY A 88 0.57 12.90 0.07
N LEU A 89 -0.35 11.99 0.32
CA LEU A 89 -1.68 11.95 -0.29
C LEU A 89 -2.75 12.54 0.65
N ASP A 90 -3.82 13.04 0.06
CA ASP A 90 -5.02 13.39 0.80
C ASP A 90 -5.75 12.12 1.31
N PRO A 91 -6.58 12.23 2.38
CA PRO A 91 -7.22 11.07 3.00
C PRO A 91 -8.07 10.23 2.04
N LYS A 92 -8.76 10.88 1.08
CA LYS A 92 -9.59 10.17 0.11
C LYS A 92 -8.74 9.34 -0.87
N THR A 93 -7.65 9.91 -1.34
CA THR A 93 -6.70 9.23 -2.24
C THR A 93 -5.98 8.09 -1.50
N SER A 94 -5.65 8.28 -0.22
CA SER A 94 -5.05 7.22 0.62
C SER A 94 -5.95 5.99 0.72
N LEU A 95 -7.24 6.17 0.98
CA LEU A 95 -8.21 5.06 0.99
C LEU A 95 -8.23 4.28 -0.33
N VAL A 96 -8.18 4.99 -1.47
CA VAL A 96 -8.13 4.33 -2.79
C VAL A 96 -6.86 3.48 -2.96
N ILE A 97 -5.71 3.95 -2.46
CA ILE A 97 -4.46 3.19 -2.50
C ILE A 97 -4.55 1.96 -1.58
N ASP A 98 -5.11 2.09 -0.38
CA ASP A 98 -5.29 0.98 0.56
C ASP A 98 -6.20 -0.11 -0.01
N GLU A 99 -7.35 0.25 -0.55
CA GLU A 99 -8.28 -0.67 -1.21
C GLU A 99 -7.61 -1.37 -2.41
N LEU A 100 -6.83 -0.62 -3.20
CA LEU A 100 -6.10 -1.16 -4.33
C LEU A 100 -5.05 -2.18 -3.89
N LEU A 101 -4.26 -1.88 -2.86
CA LEU A 101 -3.24 -2.79 -2.32
C LEU A 101 -3.88 -4.06 -1.73
N SER A 102 -4.96 -3.93 -0.96
CA SER A 102 -5.72 -5.06 -0.42
C SER A 102 -6.29 -5.95 -1.54
N GLY A 103 -6.92 -5.35 -2.56
CA GLY A 103 -7.47 -6.07 -3.70
C GLY A 103 -6.39 -6.81 -4.50
N ILE A 104 -5.30 -6.14 -4.83
CA ILE A 104 -4.17 -6.73 -5.56
C ILE A 104 -3.53 -7.88 -4.77
N THR A 105 -3.36 -7.72 -3.45
CA THR A 105 -2.83 -8.77 -2.57
C THR A 105 -3.64 -10.06 -2.69
N LYS A 106 -4.95 -9.95 -2.67
CA LYS A 106 -5.88 -11.10 -2.80
C LYS A 106 -5.88 -11.67 -4.21
N ASP A 107 -6.03 -10.83 -5.23
CA ASP A 107 -6.15 -11.26 -6.63
C ASP A 107 -4.88 -11.99 -7.13
N TYR A 108 -3.71 -11.55 -6.69
CA TYR A 108 -2.43 -12.14 -7.06
C TYR A 108 -1.94 -13.22 -6.06
N ASN A 109 -2.72 -13.48 -5.01
CA ASN A 109 -2.37 -14.43 -3.95
C ASN A 109 -0.93 -14.24 -3.43
N MET A 110 -0.59 -12.99 -3.11
CA MET A 110 0.75 -12.64 -2.63
C MET A 110 0.73 -12.20 -1.16
N THR A 111 1.88 -12.23 -0.52
CA THR A 111 2.07 -11.66 0.83
C THR A 111 2.52 -10.23 0.67
N THR A 112 1.75 -9.29 1.24
CA THR A 112 2.09 -7.86 1.23
C THR A 112 2.51 -7.41 2.62
N ILE A 113 3.65 -6.74 2.72
CA ILE A 113 4.18 -6.13 3.94
C ILE A 113 4.18 -4.62 3.73
N ILE A 114 3.43 -3.91 4.57
CA ILE A 114 3.30 -2.45 4.52
C ILE A 114 3.96 -1.86 5.75
N ASN A 115 4.98 -1.03 5.56
CA ASN A 115 5.54 -0.17 6.58
C ASN A 115 4.81 1.17 6.53
N THR A 116 4.14 1.55 7.60
CA THR A 116 3.39 2.82 7.67
C THR A 116 3.21 3.29 9.11
N HIS A 117 3.03 4.60 9.26
CA HIS A 117 2.60 5.25 10.50
C HIS A 117 1.14 5.76 10.40
N ASP A 118 0.46 5.52 9.28
CA ASP A 118 -0.95 5.91 9.10
C ASP A 118 -1.88 4.88 9.75
N MET A 119 -2.45 5.26 10.89
CA MET A 119 -3.36 4.38 11.63
C MET A 119 -4.66 4.09 10.89
N ASN A 120 -5.10 4.95 9.96
CA ASN A 120 -6.26 4.64 9.14
C ASN A 120 -5.97 3.45 8.21
N SER A 121 -4.80 3.41 7.59
CA SER A 121 -4.36 2.27 6.78
C SER A 121 -4.20 1.01 7.62
N VAL A 122 -3.56 1.12 8.81
CA VAL A 122 -3.38 0.00 9.73
C VAL A 122 -4.73 -0.62 10.12
N MET A 123 -5.70 0.21 10.52
CA MET A 123 -7.03 -0.25 10.92
C MET A 123 -7.91 -0.66 9.73
N GLY A 124 -7.70 -0.06 8.56
CA GLY A 124 -8.47 -0.36 7.35
C GLY A 124 -8.12 -1.70 6.72
N ILE A 125 -6.84 -1.94 6.46
CA ILE A 125 -6.37 -3.09 5.67
C ILE A 125 -5.40 -4.02 6.42
N GLY A 126 -4.98 -3.69 7.66
CA GLY A 126 -4.07 -4.52 8.44
C GLY A 126 -4.74 -5.82 8.90
N GLU A 127 -4.14 -6.97 8.54
CA GLU A 127 -4.57 -8.30 8.98
C GLU A 127 -3.69 -8.83 10.12
N ASN A 128 -2.36 -8.66 9.99
CA ASN A 128 -1.37 -9.00 11.00
C ASN A 128 -0.49 -7.78 11.23
N ILE A 129 -0.67 -7.14 12.36
CA ILE A 129 -0.05 -5.85 12.70
C ILE A 129 1.11 -6.12 13.65
N CYS A 130 2.30 -5.63 13.28
CA CYS A 130 3.50 -5.69 14.09
C CYS A 130 3.93 -4.27 14.47
N PHE A 131 3.88 -3.95 15.75
CA PHE A 131 4.33 -2.65 16.26
C PHE A 131 5.81 -2.70 16.63
N ILE A 132 6.60 -1.86 15.97
CA ILE A 132 8.04 -1.71 16.21
C ILE A 132 8.27 -0.44 17.02
N TYR A 133 8.97 -0.58 18.15
CA TYR A 133 9.32 0.53 19.01
C TYR A 133 10.80 0.44 19.39
N GLN A 134 11.57 1.50 19.18
CA GLN A 134 13.02 1.57 19.46
C GLN A 134 13.83 0.38 18.90
N GLY A 135 13.49 -0.06 17.67
CA GLY A 135 14.17 -1.16 17.00
C GLY A 135 13.76 -2.57 17.45
N HIS A 136 12.79 -2.70 18.34
CA HIS A 136 12.30 -3.98 18.83
C HIS A 136 10.84 -4.19 18.48
N LYS A 137 10.45 -5.46 18.30
CA LYS A 137 9.03 -5.83 18.19
C LYS A 137 8.40 -5.69 19.58
N GLU A 138 7.61 -4.64 19.77
CA GLU A 138 6.93 -4.33 21.04
C GLU A 138 5.61 -5.05 21.18
N TRP A 139 4.85 -5.18 20.07
CA TRP A 139 3.56 -5.82 20.06
C TRP A 139 3.26 -6.46 18.70
N GLN A 140 2.39 -7.47 18.68
CA GLN A 140 1.87 -8.08 17.46
C GLN A 140 0.46 -8.60 17.70
N GLY A 141 -0.42 -8.44 16.70
CA GLY A 141 -1.80 -8.92 16.72
C GLY A 141 -2.56 -8.48 15.47
N ASN A 142 -3.88 -8.61 15.52
CA ASN A 142 -4.79 -8.10 14.49
C ASN A 142 -5.44 -6.78 14.92
N LYS A 143 -6.26 -6.18 14.06
CA LYS A 143 -6.92 -4.89 14.33
C LYS A 143 -7.86 -4.91 15.54
N ASP A 144 -8.55 -6.03 15.79
CA ASP A 144 -9.47 -6.16 16.93
C ASP A 144 -8.68 -6.22 18.25
N GLU A 145 -7.51 -6.89 18.22
CA GLU A 145 -6.58 -6.94 19.35
C GLU A 145 -5.88 -5.60 19.61
N VAL A 146 -5.70 -4.75 18.59
CA VAL A 146 -5.22 -3.36 18.78
C VAL A 146 -6.19 -2.59 19.67
N MET A 147 -7.49 -2.67 19.39
CA MET A 147 -8.53 -1.92 20.12
C MET A 147 -8.61 -2.33 21.60
N THR A 148 -8.37 -3.60 21.89
CA THR A 148 -8.44 -4.15 23.26
C THR A 148 -7.10 -4.23 23.98
N SER A 149 -6.01 -3.83 23.30
CA SER A 149 -4.64 -3.92 23.84
C SER A 149 -4.46 -3.07 25.10
N THR A 150 -3.74 -3.65 26.09
CA THR A 150 -3.28 -2.97 27.29
C THR A 150 -1.84 -2.44 27.17
N ASN A 151 -1.20 -2.59 26.01
CA ASN A 151 0.16 -2.09 25.79
C ASN A 151 0.13 -0.56 25.73
N GLU A 152 0.74 0.11 26.73
CA GLU A 152 0.74 1.56 26.86
C GLU A 152 1.35 2.27 25.66
N LYS A 153 2.50 1.80 25.16
CA LYS A 153 3.21 2.43 24.04
C LYS A 153 2.42 2.33 22.71
N LEU A 154 1.75 1.19 22.48
CA LEU A 154 0.86 1.03 21.34
C LEU A 154 -0.32 1.99 21.45
N ASN A 155 -0.92 2.06 22.65
CA ASN A 155 -2.05 2.94 22.92
C ASN A 155 -1.70 4.42 22.73
N ASP A 156 -0.53 4.85 23.15
CA ASP A 156 -0.06 6.23 22.99
C ASP A 156 0.03 6.65 21.52
N ILE A 157 0.35 5.73 20.63
CA ILE A 157 0.46 6.01 19.19
C ILE A 157 -0.88 5.86 18.50
N VAL A 158 -1.58 4.74 18.68
CA VAL A 158 -2.84 4.45 17.99
C VAL A 158 -3.93 5.43 18.39
N PHE A 159 -4.01 5.72 19.70
CA PHE A 159 -5.06 6.60 20.26
C PHE A 159 -4.54 8.03 20.53
N ALA A 160 -3.50 8.46 19.82
CA ALA A 160 -3.03 9.84 19.84
C ALA A 160 -4.10 10.83 19.32
N SER A 161 -4.96 10.38 18.37
CA SER A 161 -6.07 11.20 17.87
C SER A 161 -7.33 11.01 18.73
N ASP A 162 -8.07 12.10 18.94
CA ASP A 162 -9.34 12.08 19.69
C ASP A 162 -10.41 11.19 19.06
N LEU A 163 -10.37 11.01 17.74
CA LEU A 163 -11.30 10.15 17.02
C LEU A 163 -11.12 8.68 17.45
N PHE A 164 -9.91 8.17 17.41
CA PHE A 164 -9.62 6.78 17.79
C PHE A 164 -9.86 6.53 19.30
N ARG A 165 -9.62 7.54 20.16
CA ARG A 165 -9.98 7.44 21.60
C ARG A 165 -11.47 7.23 21.80
N LYS A 166 -12.30 8.03 21.15
CA LYS A 166 -13.77 7.90 21.25
C LYS A 166 -14.26 6.55 20.74
N VAL A 167 -13.70 6.05 19.62
CA VAL A 167 -14.06 4.73 19.09
C VAL A 167 -13.73 3.64 20.11
N LYS A 168 -12.54 3.69 20.73
CA LYS A 168 -12.14 2.74 21.78
C LYS A 168 -13.08 2.77 22.99
N GLU A 169 -13.46 3.96 23.45
CA GLU A 169 -14.38 4.11 24.60
C GLU A 169 -15.73 3.45 24.30
N VAL A 170 -16.29 3.68 23.11
CA VAL A 170 -17.57 3.07 22.70
C VAL A 170 -17.47 1.54 22.62
N GLU A 171 -16.41 1.00 22.01
CA GLU A 171 -16.23 -0.46 21.93
C GLU A 171 -16.05 -1.13 23.30
N LEU A 172 -15.32 -0.47 24.22
CA LEU A 172 -15.15 -0.96 25.58
C LEU A 172 -16.46 -0.93 26.39
N GLU A 173 -17.33 0.04 26.15
CA GLU A 173 -18.66 0.10 26.75
C GLU A 173 -19.59 -0.99 26.20
N GLU A 174 -19.58 -1.22 24.90
CA GLU A 174 -20.35 -2.30 24.26
C GLU A 174 -19.90 -3.69 24.73
N ALA A 175 -18.59 -3.89 24.92
CA ALA A 175 -18.05 -5.15 25.43
C ALA A 175 -18.43 -5.44 26.89
N LYS A 176 -18.66 -4.40 27.72
CA LYS A 176 -19.12 -4.55 29.13
C LYS A 176 -20.60 -4.85 29.24
N ASN A 177 -21.39 -4.55 28.20
CA ASN A 177 -22.84 -4.71 28.19
C ASN A 177 -23.29 -6.03 27.53
N LYS A 178 -22.34 -6.86 27.04
CA LYS A 178 -22.55 -8.23 26.55
C LYS A 178 -22.14 -9.27 27.60
#